data_612780e2f409fa51c6e1d8cf9b548b0c
#
_entry.id   612780e2f409fa51c6e1d8cf9b548b0c
#
_cell.length_a   1.000
_cell.length_b   1.000
_cell.length_c   1.000
_cell.angle_alpha   90.00
_cell.angle_beta   90.00
_cell.angle_gamma   90.00
#
_symmetry.space_group_name_H-M   'P 1'
#
loop_
_entity.id
_entity.type
_entity.pdbx_description
1 polymer ?
#
loop_
_entity_poly.entity_id
_entity_poly.type
_entity_poly.pdbx_seq_one_letter_code
_entity_poly.pdbx_strand_id
1 'polypeptide(L)'
;MKKSTKIIAVTVLALGVSSGVMAYGAHSAWKTSPEKKAEYVTEKMTENLELDAIQQEYLRALSGDLLEIMQQVRLNRGEHREMVQQLLSESTMDQVKVLQMVQQKTQMINDRAPQLIASFAGFLDSLDSEQKKELREHMGEHMSRHHEHH
;
A
#
# COMPACT_ATOMS: atom_id res chain seq x y z
N MET A 1 30.36 -16.27 13.19
CA MET A 1 29.60 -15.02 13.01
C MET A 1 28.12 -15.38 12.83
N LYS A 2 27.30 -15.10 13.82
CA LYS A 2 25.86 -15.42 13.78
C LYS A 2 25.16 -14.34 12.98
N LYS A 3 24.72 -14.63 11.76
CA LYS A 3 23.81 -13.77 11.01
C LYS A 3 22.45 -13.82 11.71
N SER A 4 22.12 -12.76 12.42
CA SER A 4 20.76 -12.58 12.97
C SER A 4 19.81 -12.37 11.79
N THR A 5 19.04 -13.39 11.45
CA THR A 5 17.92 -13.30 10.52
C THR A 5 16.84 -12.42 11.16
N LYS A 6 16.91 -11.13 10.93
CA LYS A 6 15.84 -10.21 11.34
C LYS A 6 14.75 -10.28 10.27
N ILE A 7 13.78 -11.14 10.52
CA ILE A 7 12.54 -11.21 9.73
C ILE A 7 11.75 -9.93 9.98
N ILE A 8 11.73 -9.03 9.04
CA ILE A 8 10.94 -7.82 9.12
C ILE A 8 10.02 -7.75 7.90
N ALA A 9 8.74 -7.73 8.20
CA ALA A 9 7.67 -7.65 7.23
C ALA A 9 7.66 -6.29 6.50
N VAL A 10 8.28 -6.22 5.35
CA VAL A 10 8.11 -5.13 4.38
C VAL A 10 6.88 -5.44 3.53
N THR A 11 5.69 -5.31 4.13
CA THR A 11 4.43 -5.79 3.52
C THR A 11 3.64 -4.68 2.81
N VAL A 12 4.22 -3.51 2.54
CA VAL A 12 3.41 -2.34 2.12
C VAL A 12 3.65 -1.88 0.70
N LEU A 13 4.66 -2.33 0.01
CA LEU A 13 4.97 -1.85 -1.35
C LEU A 13 4.53 -2.77 -2.49
N ALA A 14 3.74 -3.80 -2.21
CA ALA A 14 3.05 -4.48 -3.29
C ALA A 14 1.91 -3.59 -3.76
N LEU A 15 2.06 -2.96 -4.92
CA LEU A 15 1.02 -2.29 -5.70
C LEU A 15 -0.07 -3.31 -6.15
N GLY A 16 -0.58 -4.06 -5.19
CA GLY A 16 -1.74 -4.92 -5.35
C GLY A 16 -2.94 -4.21 -4.74
N VAL A 17 -3.70 -3.50 -5.55
CA VAL A 17 -5.08 -3.11 -5.25
C VAL A 17 -5.94 -4.37 -5.23
N SER A 18 -5.49 -5.40 -4.53
CA SER A 18 -6.32 -6.55 -4.22
C SER A 18 -6.81 -6.39 -2.79
N SER A 19 -8.11 -6.29 -2.63
CA SER A 19 -8.87 -6.18 -1.40
C SER A 19 -8.66 -7.32 -0.38
N GLY A 20 -7.59 -8.11 -0.50
CA GLY A 20 -7.31 -9.31 0.28
C GLY A 20 -6.18 -9.24 1.30
N VAL A 21 -5.38 -8.17 1.38
CA VAL A 21 -4.16 -8.13 2.22
C VAL A 21 -4.41 -7.66 3.67
N MET A 22 -5.64 -7.61 4.13
CA MET A 22 -5.96 -7.14 5.50
C MET A 22 -6.08 -8.25 6.55
N ALA A 23 -5.69 -9.51 6.26
CA ALA A 23 -6.07 -10.64 7.13
C ALA A 23 -4.97 -11.19 8.06
N TYR A 24 -3.73 -10.69 8.06
CA TYR A 24 -2.70 -11.23 8.93
C TYR A 24 -2.12 -10.19 9.92
N GLY A 25 -2.40 -10.38 11.17
CA GLY A 25 -1.93 -9.55 12.28
C GLY A 25 -3.03 -8.75 12.99
N ALA A 26 -4.29 -9.18 12.91
CA ALA A 26 -5.45 -8.36 13.21
C ALA A 26 -5.69 -8.00 14.69
N HIS A 27 -5.02 -8.57 15.68
CA HIS A 27 -5.44 -8.33 17.07
C HIS A 27 -4.72 -7.19 17.80
N SER A 28 -3.56 -6.73 17.36
CA SER A 28 -2.91 -5.53 17.95
C SER A 28 -2.81 -4.33 17.00
N ALA A 29 -2.99 -4.52 15.71
CA ALA A 29 -2.82 -3.51 14.67
C ALA A 29 -3.98 -2.51 14.53
N TRP A 30 -5.14 -2.77 15.13
CA TRP A 30 -6.35 -1.95 14.98
C TRP A 30 -6.31 -0.61 15.70
N LYS A 31 -5.36 -0.41 16.61
CA LYS A 31 -5.19 0.84 17.38
C LYS A 31 -4.15 1.81 16.82
N THR A 32 -3.42 1.42 15.79
CA THR A 32 -2.33 2.24 15.24
C THR A 32 -2.82 3.00 13.99
N SER A 33 -2.63 4.31 13.97
CA SER A 33 -3.03 5.13 12.82
C SER A 33 -2.24 4.76 11.56
N PRO A 34 -2.77 4.99 10.34
CA PRO A 34 -2.06 4.77 9.08
C PRO A 34 -0.71 5.49 9.03
N GLU A 35 -0.65 6.69 9.60
CA GLU A 35 0.56 7.51 9.67
C GLU A 35 1.67 6.81 10.46
N LYS A 36 1.34 6.30 11.65
CA LYS A 36 2.30 5.55 12.48
C LYS A 36 2.76 4.26 11.82
N LYS A 37 1.90 3.62 11.04
CA LYS A 37 2.27 2.44 10.26
C LYS A 37 3.24 2.80 9.14
N ALA A 38 2.99 3.88 8.43
CA ALA A 38 3.86 4.35 7.36
C ALA A 38 5.23 4.79 7.92
N GLU A 39 5.24 5.50 9.05
CA GLU A 39 6.46 5.88 9.75
C GLU A 39 7.29 4.65 10.15
N TYR A 40 6.67 3.67 10.78
CA TYR A 40 7.32 2.41 11.15
C TYR A 40 7.91 1.67 9.94
N VAL A 41 7.16 1.58 8.83
CA VAL A 41 7.63 0.92 7.61
C VAL A 41 8.81 1.69 7.00
N THR A 42 8.71 3.02 6.95
CA THR A 42 9.79 3.89 6.45
C THR A 42 11.06 3.73 7.28
N GLU A 43 10.95 3.72 8.62
CA GLU A 43 12.06 3.50 9.53
C GLU A 43 12.71 2.13 9.29
N LYS A 44 11.89 1.08 9.20
CA LYS A 44 12.38 -0.28 8.98
C LYS A 44 13.04 -0.48 7.61
N MET A 45 12.49 0.12 6.56
CA MET A 45 13.14 0.10 5.24
C MET A 45 14.47 0.85 5.26
N THR A 46 14.53 2.00 5.94
CA THR A 46 15.75 2.78 6.11
C THR A 46 16.86 1.96 6.80
N GLU A 47 16.51 1.27 7.88
CA GLU A 47 17.45 0.42 8.61
C GLU A 47 17.90 -0.80 7.81
N ASN A 48 16.96 -1.49 7.16
CA ASN A 48 17.25 -2.75 6.48
C ASN A 48 18.05 -2.59 5.20
N LEU A 49 17.75 -1.55 4.42
CA LEU A 49 18.44 -1.24 3.17
C LEU A 49 19.62 -0.29 3.38
N GLU A 50 19.92 0.10 4.61
CA GLU A 50 20.99 1.05 4.96
C GLU A 50 20.93 2.33 4.10
N LEU A 51 19.70 2.90 3.98
CA LEU A 51 19.45 4.03 3.09
C LEU A 51 20.21 5.29 3.52
N ASP A 52 20.86 5.94 2.58
CA ASP A 52 21.46 7.26 2.78
C ASP A 52 20.40 8.37 2.92
N ALA A 53 20.83 9.59 3.22
CA ALA A 53 19.94 10.72 3.48
C ALA A 53 19.07 11.07 2.27
N ILE A 54 19.59 10.95 1.05
CA ILE A 54 18.86 11.24 -0.20
C ILE A 54 17.83 10.16 -0.47
N GLN A 55 18.20 8.89 -0.34
CA GLN A 55 17.32 7.75 -0.49
C GLN A 55 16.17 7.76 0.52
N GLN A 56 16.45 8.16 1.77
CA GLN A 56 15.43 8.35 2.81
C GLN A 56 14.41 9.43 2.43
N GLU A 57 14.85 10.51 1.77
CA GLU A 57 13.96 11.57 1.32
C GLU A 57 13.00 11.07 0.23
N TYR A 58 13.50 10.30 -0.75
CA TYR A 58 12.66 9.63 -1.74
C TYR A 58 11.67 8.65 -1.12
N LEU A 59 12.10 7.87 -0.13
CA LEU A 59 11.22 6.95 0.57
C LEU A 59 10.12 7.68 1.37
N ARG A 60 10.44 8.81 2.00
CA ARG A 60 9.43 9.64 2.70
C ARG A 60 8.42 10.25 1.73
N ALA A 61 8.87 10.73 0.56
CA ALA A 61 7.97 11.24 -0.47
C ALA A 61 7.00 10.15 -0.94
N LEU A 62 7.51 8.97 -1.26
CA LEU A 62 6.69 7.81 -1.64
C LEU A 62 5.69 7.42 -0.54
N SER A 63 6.13 7.36 0.71
CA SER A 63 5.26 7.06 1.86
C SER A 63 4.16 8.10 2.05
N GLY A 64 4.45 9.38 1.81
CA GLY A 64 3.48 10.46 1.85
C GLY A 64 2.39 10.32 0.79
N ASP A 65 2.78 10.06 -0.45
CA ASP A 65 1.85 9.84 -1.56
C ASP A 65 0.94 8.63 -1.33
N LEU A 66 1.51 7.53 -0.81
CA LEU A 66 0.72 6.34 -0.44
C LEU A 66 -0.28 6.63 0.68
N LEU A 67 0.15 7.36 1.71
CA LEU A 67 -0.74 7.76 2.81
C LEU A 67 -1.90 8.61 2.33
N GLU A 68 -1.66 9.56 1.44
CA GLU A 68 -2.71 10.41 0.88
C GLU A 68 -3.76 9.59 0.13
N ILE A 69 -3.33 8.64 -0.70
CA ILE A 69 -4.23 7.72 -1.40
C ILE A 69 -5.03 6.87 -0.39
N MET A 70 -4.37 6.31 0.62
CA MET A 70 -5.03 5.50 1.64
C MET A 70 -6.07 6.29 2.43
N GLN A 71 -5.79 7.54 2.77
CA GLN A 71 -6.73 8.42 3.45
C GLN A 71 -7.96 8.70 2.59
N GLN A 72 -7.78 9.00 1.30
CA GLN A 72 -8.89 9.21 0.38
C GLN A 72 -9.75 7.96 0.21
N VAL A 73 -9.13 6.80 0.04
CA VAL A 73 -9.86 5.51 -0.03
C VAL A 73 -10.65 5.28 1.26
N ARG A 74 -10.09 5.62 2.42
CA ARG A 74 -10.76 5.47 3.72
C ARG A 74 -11.95 6.40 3.89
N LEU A 75 -11.82 7.66 3.50
CA LEU A 75 -12.91 8.64 3.55
C LEU A 75 -14.10 8.17 2.69
N ASN A 76 -13.83 7.62 1.53
CA ASN A 76 -14.87 7.14 0.60
C ASN A 76 -15.52 5.81 1.02
N ARG A 77 -15.02 5.12 2.05
CA ARG A 77 -15.61 3.84 2.52
C ARG A 77 -17.01 3.99 3.12
N GLY A 78 -17.28 5.08 3.84
CA GLY A 78 -18.58 5.37 4.41
C GLY A 78 -19.63 5.55 3.34
N GLU A 79 -19.37 6.44 2.40
CA GLU A 79 -20.23 6.71 1.25
C GLU A 79 -20.47 5.45 0.39
N HIS A 80 -19.42 4.65 0.20
CA HIS A 80 -19.54 3.39 -0.53
C HIS A 80 -20.48 2.39 0.16
N ARG A 81 -20.39 2.26 1.49
CA ARG A 81 -21.26 1.37 2.26
C ARG A 81 -22.72 1.82 2.16
N GLU A 82 -22.98 3.10 2.33
CA GLU A 82 -24.32 3.66 2.22
C GLU A 82 -24.90 3.45 0.82
N MET A 83 -24.11 3.70 -0.22
CA MET A 83 -24.53 3.47 -1.60
C MET A 83 -24.84 2.00 -1.88
N VAL A 84 -24.01 1.07 -1.41
CA VAL A 84 -24.27 -0.38 -1.57
C VAL A 84 -25.55 -0.77 -0.85
N GLN A 85 -25.79 -0.25 0.37
CA GLN A 85 -27.05 -0.50 1.08
C GLN A 85 -28.25 0.04 0.33
N GLN A 86 -28.14 1.23 -0.24
CA GLN A 86 -29.20 1.82 -1.07
C GLN A 86 -29.48 0.99 -2.32
N LEU A 87 -28.44 0.56 -3.05
CA LEU A 87 -28.58 -0.29 -4.24
C LEU A 87 -29.27 -1.62 -3.92
N LEU A 88 -28.98 -2.20 -2.75
CA LEU A 88 -29.61 -3.46 -2.29
C LEU A 88 -31.05 -3.28 -1.79
N SER A 89 -31.46 -2.06 -1.45
CA SER A 89 -32.81 -1.77 -0.99
C SER A 89 -33.78 -1.46 -2.16
N GLU A 90 -33.28 -1.17 -3.34
CA GLU A 90 -34.07 -0.87 -4.53
C GLU A 90 -34.54 -2.18 -5.22
N SER A 91 -35.75 -2.17 -5.80
CA SER A 91 -36.28 -3.33 -6.51
C SER A 91 -35.57 -3.62 -7.82
N THR A 92 -34.90 -2.62 -8.40
CA THR A 92 -34.09 -2.70 -9.61
C THR A 92 -32.80 -1.90 -9.41
N MET A 93 -31.69 -2.45 -9.89
CA MET A 93 -30.40 -1.79 -9.78
C MET A 93 -30.32 -0.57 -10.68
N ASP A 94 -29.99 0.59 -10.14
CA ASP A 94 -29.68 1.80 -10.90
C ASP A 94 -28.28 1.67 -11.54
N GLN A 95 -28.26 1.22 -12.79
CA GLN A 95 -27.01 1.01 -13.55
C GLN A 95 -26.24 2.32 -13.79
N VAL A 96 -26.92 3.46 -13.93
CA VAL A 96 -26.30 4.76 -14.16
C VAL A 96 -25.53 5.17 -12.91
N LYS A 97 -26.14 5.01 -11.75
CA LYS A 97 -25.52 5.31 -10.45
C LYS A 97 -24.29 4.44 -10.16
N VAL A 98 -24.38 3.15 -10.48
CA VAL A 98 -23.24 2.23 -10.35
C VAL A 98 -22.10 2.62 -11.29
N LEU A 99 -22.42 2.95 -12.54
CA LEU A 99 -21.42 3.39 -13.53
C LEU A 99 -20.72 4.67 -13.08
N GLN A 100 -21.48 5.67 -12.60
CA GLN A 100 -20.89 6.90 -12.08
C GLN A 100 -19.94 6.65 -10.91
N MET A 101 -20.29 5.76 -9.99
CA MET A 101 -19.42 5.37 -8.87
C MET A 101 -18.11 4.75 -9.35
N VAL A 102 -18.18 3.84 -10.34
CA VAL A 102 -16.99 3.21 -10.92
C VAL A 102 -16.11 4.26 -11.60
N GLN A 103 -16.72 5.16 -12.38
CA GLN A 103 -16.01 6.24 -13.06
C GLN A 103 -15.30 7.18 -12.07
N GLN A 104 -15.96 7.59 -10.99
CA GLN A 104 -15.36 8.44 -9.96
C GLN A 104 -14.14 7.78 -9.31
N LYS A 105 -14.24 6.47 -8.98
CA LYS A 105 -13.10 5.74 -8.41
C LYS A 105 -11.95 5.58 -9.39
N THR A 106 -12.27 5.28 -10.64
CA THR A 106 -11.25 5.18 -11.71
C THR A 106 -10.55 6.52 -11.93
N GLN A 107 -11.31 7.60 -11.94
CA GLN A 107 -10.76 8.95 -12.08
C GLN A 107 -9.82 9.29 -10.92
N MET A 108 -10.22 9.03 -9.69
CA MET A 108 -9.38 9.26 -8.51
C MET A 108 -8.04 8.53 -8.59
N ILE A 109 -8.05 7.28 -9.07
CA ILE A 109 -6.82 6.49 -9.26
C ILE A 109 -5.97 7.09 -10.38
N ASN A 110 -6.59 7.43 -11.52
CA ASN A 110 -5.89 7.99 -12.67
C ASN A 110 -5.23 9.34 -12.33
N ASP A 111 -5.87 10.17 -11.53
CA ASP A 111 -5.35 11.48 -11.13
C ASP A 111 -4.12 11.36 -10.20
N ARG A 112 -4.05 10.31 -9.39
CA ARG A 112 -2.98 10.09 -8.42
C ARG A 112 -1.86 9.18 -8.94
N ALA A 113 -2.15 8.31 -9.88
CA ALA A 113 -1.18 7.34 -10.39
C ALA A 113 0.11 7.97 -10.93
N PRO A 114 0.08 9.08 -11.70
CA PRO A 114 1.32 9.67 -12.22
C PRO A 114 2.28 10.11 -11.11
N GLN A 115 1.78 10.76 -10.06
CA GLN A 115 2.58 11.20 -8.93
C GLN A 115 3.16 10.00 -8.17
N LEU A 116 2.32 9.02 -7.85
CA LEU A 116 2.76 7.80 -7.15
C LEU A 116 3.83 7.04 -7.94
N ILE A 117 3.64 6.91 -9.27
CA ILE A 117 4.63 6.26 -10.14
C ILE A 117 5.94 7.05 -10.15
N ALA A 118 5.90 8.38 -10.22
CA ALA A 118 7.09 9.22 -10.19
C ALA A 118 7.85 9.09 -8.87
N SER A 119 7.16 9.11 -7.72
CA SER A 119 7.78 8.94 -6.41
C SER A 119 8.37 7.53 -6.24
N PHE A 120 7.66 6.51 -6.73
CA PHE A 120 8.14 5.14 -6.71
C PHE A 120 9.38 4.94 -7.59
N ALA A 121 9.36 5.48 -8.82
CA ALA A 121 10.50 5.45 -9.72
C ALA A 121 11.70 6.18 -9.12
N GLY A 122 11.50 7.39 -8.57
CA GLY A 122 12.54 8.16 -7.90
C GLY A 122 13.20 7.39 -6.77
N PHE A 123 12.41 6.71 -5.94
CA PHE A 123 12.94 5.86 -4.88
C PHE A 123 13.73 4.67 -5.45
N LEU A 124 13.15 3.90 -6.37
CA LEU A 124 13.84 2.74 -6.96
C LEU A 124 15.12 3.12 -7.69
N ASP A 125 15.12 4.23 -8.42
CA ASP A 125 16.28 4.67 -9.17
C ASP A 125 17.42 5.17 -8.27
N SER A 126 17.09 5.64 -7.06
CA SER A 126 18.07 6.05 -6.06
C SER A 126 18.81 4.87 -5.40
N LEU A 127 18.23 3.65 -5.44
CA LEU A 127 18.83 2.46 -4.84
C LEU A 127 19.98 1.92 -5.69
N ASP A 128 21.03 1.46 -5.03
CA ASP A 128 22.09 0.72 -5.69
C ASP A 128 21.72 -0.74 -6.03
N SER A 129 22.63 -1.47 -6.65
CA SER A 129 22.36 -2.85 -7.10
C SER A 129 22.15 -3.84 -5.97
N GLU A 130 22.83 -3.68 -4.84
CA GLU A 130 22.72 -4.56 -3.67
C GLU A 130 21.41 -4.27 -2.94
N GLN A 131 21.08 -3.01 -2.72
CA GLN A 131 19.80 -2.58 -2.15
C GLN A 131 18.60 -3.05 -2.98
N LYS A 132 18.68 -2.96 -4.32
CA LYS A 132 17.65 -3.48 -5.23
C LYS A 132 17.51 -4.99 -5.15
N LYS A 133 18.62 -5.71 -4.98
CA LYS A 133 18.61 -7.17 -4.80
C LYS A 133 17.95 -7.55 -3.49
N GLU A 134 18.32 -6.88 -2.39
CA GLU A 134 17.76 -7.12 -1.07
C GLU A 134 16.25 -6.83 -1.03
N LEU A 135 15.83 -5.71 -1.62
CA LEU A 135 14.41 -5.37 -1.77
C LEU A 135 13.64 -6.46 -2.54
N ARG A 136 14.21 -6.99 -3.63
CA ARG A 136 13.61 -8.05 -4.44
C ARG A 136 13.49 -9.36 -3.67
N GLU A 137 14.49 -9.73 -2.91
CA GLU A 137 14.48 -10.94 -2.08
C GLU A 137 13.38 -10.85 -1.02
N HIS A 138 13.28 -9.73 -0.34
CA HIS A 138 12.22 -9.48 0.63
C HIS A 138 10.81 -9.52 0.01
N MET A 139 10.64 -8.93 -1.17
CA MET A 139 9.35 -8.98 -1.88
C MET A 139 9.01 -10.41 -2.35
N GLY A 140 9.98 -11.16 -2.82
CA GLY A 140 9.82 -12.54 -3.29
C GLY A 140 9.40 -13.50 -2.18
N GLU A 141 9.97 -13.39 -0.99
CA GLU A 141 9.60 -14.21 0.17
C GLU A 141 8.14 -13.99 0.60
N HIS A 142 7.64 -12.76 0.48
CA HIS A 142 6.25 -12.46 0.80
C HIS A 142 5.27 -13.01 -0.22
N MET A 143 5.61 -13.00 -1.51
CA MET A 143 4.75 -13.57 -2.55
C MET A 143 4.67 -15.10 -2.46
N SER A 144 5.75 -15.77 -2.12
CA SER A 144 5.78 -17.25 -2.03
C SER A 144 4.92 -17.78 -0.88
N ARG A 145 4.84 -17.09 0.26
CA ARG A 145 4.03 -17.51 1.41
C ARG A 145 2.52 -17.48 1.15
N HIS A 146 2.07 -16.71 0.16
CA HIS A 146 0.65 -16.65 -0.20
C HIS A 146 0.21 -17.78 -1.13
N HIS A 147 1.14 -18.52 -1.75
CA HIS A 147 0.82 -19.64 -2.64
C HIS A 147 0.73 -21.00 -1.95
N GLU A 148 1.15 -21.12 -0.69
CA GLU A 148 1.14 -22.41 0.03
C GLU A 148 -0.16 -22.71 0.80
N HIS A 149 -1.16 -21.83 0.73
CA HIS A 149 -2.43 -21.99 1.46
C HIS A 149 -3.67 -22.12 0.56
N HIS A 150 -3.50 -22.72 -0.64
CA HIS A 150 -4.63 -23.16 -1.47
C HIS A 150 -4.58 -24.65 -1.75
#